data_d157ded273b9bf30235b3cc6ef83c951
#
_entry.id   d157ded273b9bf30235b3cc6ef83c951
#
_cell.length_a   1.000
_cell.length_b   1.000
_cell.length_c   1.000
_cell.angle_alpha   90.00
_cell.angle_beta   90.00
_cell.angle_gamma   90.00
#
_symmetry.space_group_name_H-M   'P 1'
#
loop_
_entity.id
_entity.type
_entity.pdbx_description
1 polymer ?
#
loop_
_entity_poly.entity_id
_entity_poly.type
_entity_poly.pdbx_seq_one_letter_code
_entity_poly.pdbx_strand_id
1 'polypeptide(L)'
;MQSTRLQTILINISVYIGVNVSVIKLTDLDLKDKRVFIRADLNVPIKDGKVTSDARITASMATIKYCLERSARVMVTSHLGRPEEGVWSEENSLKPVADNIAERLGKPVRLIRDWINDAVEVAQCELVVLENCRFNKGEKKNDDATAQSYAKLCDIFVMDAFGTAHRAEASTHGIAK
;
A
#
# COMPACT_ATOMS: atom_id res chain seq x y z
N MET A 1 27.75 7.82 6.04
CA MET A 1 26.31 7.97 5.69
C MET A 1 26.06 7.15 4.45
N GLN A 2 25.57 5.93 4.60
CA GLN A 2 25.21 5.08 3.46
C GLN A 2 23.78 5.43 3.05
N SER A 3 23.63 5.90 1.82
CA SER A 3 22.35 6.12 1.17
C SER A 3 21.64 4.77 1.00
N THR A 4 20.61 4.54 1.79
CA THR A 4 19.75 3.36 1.64
C THR A 4 18.94 3.56 0.35
N ARG A 5 19.32 2.88 -0.72
CA ARG A 5 18.53 2.87 -1.97
C ARG A 5 17.22 2.13 -1.70
N LEU A 6 16.10 2.81 -1.90
CA LEU A 6 14.79 2.19 -1.98
C LEU A 6 14.81 1.11 -3.06
N GLN A 7 14.41 -0.10 -2.70
CA GLN A 7 14.21 -1.16 -3.68
C GLN A 7 12.74 -1.20 -4.07
N THR A 8 12.44 -0.77 -5.28
CA THR A 8 11.10 -0.81 -5.86
C THR A 8 10.83 -2.19 -6.42
N ILE A 9 9.74 -2.80 -6.00
CA ILE A 9 9.32 -4.11 -6.49
C ILE A 9 8.03 -3.99 -7.25
N LEU A 10 8.10 -4.26 -8.56
CA LEU A 10 6.93 -4.47 -9.39
C LEU A 10 6.59 -5.96 -9.39
N ILE A 11 5.50 -6.34 -8.76
CA ILE A 11 5.00 -7.72 -8.85
C ILE A 11 4.32 -7.89 -10.20
N ASN A 12 4.99 -8.66 -11.06
CA ASN A 12 4.51 -9.41 -12.20
C ASN A 12 3.58 -8.71 -13.18
N ILE A 13 4.17 -8.13 -14.22
CA ILE A 13 3.50 -7.97 -15.51
C ILE A 13 4.40 -8.58 -16.57
N SER A 14 4.13 -9.82 -16.94
CA SER A 14 4.63 -10.37 -18.20
C SER A 14 3.88 -9.69 -19.33
N VAL A 15 4.48 -8.72 -20.00
CA VAL A 15 4.06 -8.26 -21.33
C VAL A 15 5.27 -8.23 -22.22
N TYR A 16 5.17 -8.99 -23.29
CA TYR A 16 6.03 -9.08 -24.43
C TYR A 16 6.49 -7.74 -24.96
N ILE A 17 7.73 -7.39 -24.72
CA ILE A 17 8.59 -6.63 -25.64
C ILE A 17 10.02 -7.00 -25.22
N GLY A 18 10.86 -7.47 -26.13
CA GLY A 18 12.18 -8.09 -25.90
C GLY A 18 13.25 -7.20 -25.23
N VAL A 19 12.95 -6.70 -24.04
CA VAL A 19 13.89 -6.04 -23.14
C VAL A 19 13.92 -6.87 -21.86
N ASN A 20 15.08 -7.43 -21.51
CA ASN A 20 15.30 -8.08 -20.22
C ASN A 20 15.21 -7.06 -19.10
N VAL A 21 14.01 -6.74 -18.65
CA VAL A 21 13.78 -6.02 -17.39
C VAL A 21 13.81 -7.08 -16.29
N SER A 22 14.88 -7.14 -15.51
CA SER A 22 14.92 -7.99 -14.32
C SER A 22 13.98 -7.39 -13.26
N VAL A 23 12.78 -7.95 -13.16
CA VAL A 23 11.83 -7.60 -12.10
C VAL A 23 12.29 -8.27 -10.81
N ILE A 24 12.60 -7.48 -9.79
CA ILE A 24 12.89 -8.02 -8.45
C ILE A 24 11.56 -8.55 -7.87
N LYS A 25 11.53 -9.83 -7.52
CA LYS A 25 10.37 -10.44 -6.90
C LYS A 25 10.41 -10.22 -5.40
N LEU A 26 9.23 -10.03 -4.78
CA LEU A 26 9.11 -9.95 -3.33
C LEU A 26 9.74 -11.18 -2.64
N THR A 27 9.66 -12.34 -3.28
CA THR A 27 10.23 -13.60 -2.80
C THR A 27 11.76 -13.64 -2.75
N ASP A 28 12.42 -12.74 -3.45
CA ASP A 28 13.88 -12.68 -3.55
C ASP A 28 14.49 -11.77 -2.47
N LEU A 29 13.66 -11.16 -1.63
CA LEU A 29 14.07 -10.19 -0.63
C LEU A 29 14.01 -10.74 0.79
N ASP A 30 14.97 -10.32 1.62
CA ASP A 30 14.87 -10.48 3.08
C ASP A 30 13.94 -9.41 3.65
N LEU A 31 12.79 -9.85 4.18
CA LEU A 31 11.75 -8.98 4.72
C LEU A 31 11.83 -8.83 6.25
N LYS A 32 12.71 -9.59 6.92
CA LYS A 32 12.81 -9.57 8.38
C LYS A 32 13.12 -8.16 8.88
N ASP A 33 12.27 -7.66 9.79
CA ASP A 33 12.35 -6.31 10.37
C ASP A 33 12.25 -5.14 9.37
N LYS A 34 12.00 -5.42 8.08
CA LYS A 34 11.84 -4.38 7.08
C LYS A 34 10.46 -3.74 7.15
N ARG A 35 10.43 -2.42 6.96
CA ARG A 35 9.21 -1.66 6.76
C ARG A 35 8.76 -1.85 5.32
N VAL A 36 7.66 -2.57 5.12
CA VAL A 36 7.13 -2.91 3.80
C VAL A 36 5.87 -2.09 3.55
N PHE A 37 5.90 -1.22 2.55
CA PHE A 37 4.76 -0.42 2.10
C PHE A 37 4.12 -1.11 0.88
N ILE A 38 2.89 -1.57 1.03
CA ILE A 38 2.13 -2.24 -0.03
C ILE A 38 1.08 -1.27 -0.58
N ARG A 39 1.20 -0.92 -1.86
CA ARG A 39 0.13 -0.26 -2.60
C ARG A 39 -0.78 -1.32 -3.19
N ALA A 40 -1.89 -1.60 -2.51
CA ALA A 40 -2.85 -2.62 -2.89
C ALA A 40 -4.05 -2.04 -3.67
N ASP A 41 -4.79 -2.87 -4.39
CA ASP A 41 -6.08 -2.51 -4.96
C ASP A 41 -7.22 -2.97 -4.04
N LEU A 42 -7.58 -2.11 -3.09
CA LEU A 42 -8.65 -2.35 -2.11
C LEU A 42 -9.86 -1.45 -2.37
N ASN A 43 -10.02 -0.98 -3.61
CA ASN A 43 -11.18 -0.18 -4.01
C ASN A 43 -12.40 -1.08 -4.22
N VAL A 44 -13.04 -1.44 -3.12
CA VAL A 44 -14.17 -2.36 -3.02
C VAL A 44 -15.48 -1.60 -2.79
N PRO A 45 -16.64 -2.17 -3.18
CA PRO A 45 -17.93 -1.57 -2.87
C PRO A 45 -18.23 -1.68 -1.38
N ILE A 46 -18.66 -0.55 -0.80
CA ILE A 46 -19.07 -0.43 0.61
C ILE A 46 -20.54 -0.01 0.65
N LYS A 47 -21.33 -0.68 1.48
CA LYS A 47 -22.72 -0.33 1.77
C LYS A 47 -22.94 -0.42 3.28
N ASP A 48 -23.57 0.60 3.85
CA ASP A 48 -23.88 0.67 5.29
C ASP A 48 -22.65 0.39 6.18
N GLY A 49 -21.48 0.95 5.79
CA GLY A 49 -20.21 0.79 6.50
C GLY A 49 -19.59 -0.61 6.39
N LYS A 50 -20.08 -1.48 5.50
CA LYS A 50 -19.58 -2.85 5.32
C LYS A 50 -19.14 -3.09 3.88
N VAL A 51 -18.08 -3.87 3.72
CA VAL A 51 -17.63 -4.38 2.42
C VAL A 51 -18.66 -5.38 1.89
N THR A 52 -19.16 -5.14 0.67
CA THR A 52 -20.16 -6.01 0.04
C THR A 52 -19.59 -6.98 -0.99
N SER A 53 -18.36 -6.72 -1.46
CA SER A 53 -17.60 -7.63 -2.33
C SER A 53 -16.12 -7.51 -1.97
N ASP A 54 -15.51 -8.60 -1.58
CA ASP A 54 -14.17 -8.65 -0.98
C ASP A 54 -13.10 -9.34 -1.86
N ALA A 55 -13.42 -9.60 -3.12
CA ALA A 55 -12.51 -10.31 -4.03
C ALA A 55 -11.12 -9.64 -4.14
N ARG A 56 -11.07 -8.29 -4.15
CA ARG A 56 -9.80 -7.54 -4.20
C ARG A 56 -9.04 -7.65 -2.89
N ILE A 57 -9.74 -7.58 -1.76
CA ILE A 57 -9.12 -7.81 -0.44
C ILE A 57 -8.54 -9.21 -0.39
N THR A 58 -9.30 -10.22 -0.82
CA THR A 58 -8.86 -11.62 -0.87
C THR A 58 -7.58 -11.78 -1.71
N ALA A 59 -7.49 -11.13 -2.86
CA ALA A 59 -6.31 -11.15 -3.71
C ALA A 59 -5.07 -10.56 -3.00
N SER A 60 -5.23 -9.42 -2.33
CA SER A 60 -4.12 -8.75 -1.61
C SER A 60 -3.69 -9.49 -0.34
N MET A 61 -4.55 -10.35 0.23
CA MET A 61 -4.21 -11.11 1.45
C MET A 61 -3.01 -12.04 1.26
N ALA A 62 -2.76 -12.54 0.06
CA ALA A 62 -1.59 -13.39 -0.20
C ALA A 62 -0.29 -12.62 0.03
N THR A 63 -0.15 -11.41 -0.52
CA THR A 63 1.01 -10.53 -0.35
C THR A 63 1.16 -10.10 1.11
N ILE A 64 0.06 -9.70 1.76
CA ILE A 64 0.07 -9.27 3.17
C ILE A 64 0.55 -10.42 4.09
N LYS A 65 -0.03 -11.60 3.97
CA LYS A 65 0.36 -12.77 4.79
C LYS A 65 1.82 -13.17 4.54
N TYR A 66 2.26 -13.18 3.28
CA TYR A 66 3.64 -13.45 2.93
C TYR A 66 4.63 -12.54 3.67
N CYS A 67 4.35 -11.24 3.74
CA CYS A 67 5.18 -10.28 4.46
C CYS A 67 5.14 -10.50 5.98
N LEU A 68 3.96 -10.71 6.56
CA LEU A 68 3.79 -10.93 8.00
C LEU A 68 4.50 -12.20 8.49
N GLU A 69 4.41 -13.30 7.73
CA GLU A 69 5.07 -14.58 8.01
C GLU A 69 6.59 -14.48 7.99
N ARG A 70 7.14 -13.46 7.33
CA ARG A 70 8.58 -13.15 7.27
C ARG A 70 9.01 -12.05 8.20
N SER A 71 8.21 -11.80 9.23
CA SER A 71 8.53 -10.83 10.28
C SER A 71 8.72 -9.41 9.79
N ALA A 72 8.07 -9.03 8.69
CA ALA A 72 8.03 -7.66 8.21
C ALA A 72 7.14 -6.76 9.10
N ARG A 73 7.35 -5.46 9.00
CA ARG A 73 6.49 -4.39 9.54
C ARG A 73 5.67 -3.88 8.37
N VAL A 74 4.39 -4.23 8.32
CA VAL A 74 3.58 -4.11 7.09
C VAL A 74 2.66 -2.90 7.17
N MET A 75 2.76 -2.04 6.16
CA MET A 75 1.85 -0.93 5.92
C MET A 75 1.15 -1.17 4.59
N VAL A 76 -0.18 -1.10 4.56
CA VAL A 76 -0.93 -1.22 3.32
C VAL A 76 -1.81 0.01 3.12
N THR A 77 -1.83 0.55 1.91
CA THR A 77 -2.77 1.59 1.49
C THR A 77 -3.38 1.27 0.15
N SER A 78 -4.47 1.95 -0.13
CA SER A 78 -5.17 1.91 -1.41
C SER A 78 -5.88 3.24 -1.66
N HIS A 79 -6.39 3.40 -2.87
CA HIS A 79 -7.46 4.36 -3.09
C HIS A 79 -8.82 3.70 -2.83
N LEU A 80 -9.79 4.49 -2.42
CA LEU A 80 -11.20 4.12 -2.34
C LEU A 80 -12.04 5.29 -2.86
N GLY A 81 -12.90 5.04 -3.84
CA GLY A 81 -13.72 6.08 -4.43
C GLY A 81 -12.93 7.21 -5.11
N ARG A 82 -13.50 8.41 -5.06
CA ARG A 82 -12.94 9.61 -5.70
C ARG A 82 -13.06 10.84 -4.78
N PRO A 83 -12.46 10.82 -3.60
CA PRO A 83 -12.52 11.97 -2.68
C PRO A 83 -11.81 13.19 -3.25
N GLU A 84 -12.10 14.33 -2.66
CA GLU A 84 -11.34 15.55 -2.83
C GLU A 84 -10.03 15.46 -2.04
N GLU A 85 -8.90 15.85 -2.65
CA GLU A 85 -7.59 15.85 -1.98
C GLU A 85 -7.56 16.86 -0.81
N GLY A 86 -7.09 16.42 0.33
CA GLY A 86 -7.03 17.21 1.56
C GLY A 86 -8.33 17.23 2.36
N VAL A 87 -9.38 16.57 1.88
CA VAL A 87 -10.67 16.49 2.56
C VAL A 87 -10.99 15.05 2.91
N TRP A 88 -10.97 14.74 4.22
CA TRP A 88 -11.37 13.41 4.68
C TRP A 88 -12.89 13.26 4.64
N SER A 89 -13.36 12.10 4.22
CA SER A 89 -14.77 11.72 4.28
C SER A 89 -14.95 10.27 4.73
N GLU A 90 -15.95 10.01 5.53
CA GLU A 90 -16.24 8.68 6.06
C GLU A 90 -16.55 7.66 4.95
N GLU A 91 -17.28 8.08 3.93
CA GLU A 91 -17.68 7.24 2.79
C GLU A 91 -16.49 6.72 1.97
N ASN A 92 -15.36 7.45 1.98
CA ASN A 92 -14.13 7.11 1.26
C ASN A 92 -13.02 6.61 2.21
N SER A 93 -13.33 6.37 3.49
CA SER A 93 -12.40 5.83 4.46
C SER A 93 -12.15 4.32 4.24
N LEU A 94 -10.90 3.91 4.41
CA LEU A 94 -10.52 2.49 4.40
C LEU A 94 -10.88 1.76 5.70
N LYS A 95 -11.61 2.38 6.64
CA LYS A 95 -12.00 1.73 7.90
C LYS A 95 -12.72 0.40 7.70
N PRO A 96 -13.75 0.29 6.82
CA PRO A 96 -14.42 -1.00 6.58
C PRO A 96 -13.50 -2.06 5.97
N VAL A 97 -12.51 -1.62 5.18
CA VAL A 97 -11.49 -2.51 4.61
C VAL A 97 -10.54 -3.01 5.70
N ALA A 98 -10.09 -2.12 6.59
CA ALA A 98 -9.24 -2.50 7.72
C ALA A 98 -9.94 -3.52 8.65
N ASP A 99 -11.23 -3.32 8.91
CA ASP A 99 -12.03 -4.25 9.71
C ASP A 99 -12.17 -5.63 9.04
N ASN A 100 -12.43 -5.66 7.73
CA ASN A 100 -12.49 -6.91 6.97
C ASN A 100 -11.15 -7.66 6.97
N ILE A 101 -10.03 -6.94 6.82
CA ILE A 101 -8.69 -7.53 6.91
C ILE A 101 -8.43 -8.07 8.33
N ALA A 102 -8.82 -7.32 9.38
CA ALA A 102 -8.66 -7.74 10.78
C ALA A 102 -9.41 -9.05 11.06
N GLU A 103 -10.65 -9.17 10.59
CA GLU A 103 -11.46 -10.39 10.69
C GLU A 103 -10.75 -11.57 10.01
N ARG A 104 -10.21 -11.39 8.81
CA ARG A 104 -9.51 -12.45 8.04
C ARG A 104 -8.18 -12.87 8.66
N LEU A 105 -7.51 -11.96 9.37
CA LEU A 105 -6.26 -12.24 10.07
C LEU A 105 -6.50 -12.80 11.47
N GLY A 106 -7.71 -12.66 12.02
CA GLY A 106 -8.03 -13.02 13.41
C GLY A 106 -7.27 -12.16 14.43
N LYS A 107 -6.86 -10.93 14.06
CA LYS A 107 -6.12 -10.01 14.93
C LYS A 107 -6.45 -8.56 14.60
N PRO A 108 -6.31 -7.63 15.57
CA PRO A 108 -6.55 -6.22 15.35
C PRO A 108 -5.66 -5.65 14.24
N VAL A 109 -6.24 -4.75 13.43
CA VAL A 109 -5.53 -3.97 12.42
C VAL A 109 -5.85 -2.50 12.64
N ARG A 110 -4.83 -1.68 12.89
CA ARG A 110 -4.98 -0.24 13.10
C ARG A 110 -5.14 0.47 11.77
N LEU A 111 -6.04 1.46 11.72
CA LEU A 111 -6.11 2.44 10.64
C LEU A 111 -5.37 3.70 11.08
N ILE A 112 -4.40 4.16 10.30
CA ILE A 112 -3.63 5.38 10.55
C ILE A 112 -4.11 6.46 9.59
N ARG A 113 -4.66 7.57 10.12
CA ARG A 113 -5.27 8.63 9.31
C ARG A 113 -4.25 9.58 8.68
N ASP A 114 -3.44 10.23 9.50
CA ASP A 114 -2.52 11.30 9.07
C ASP A 114 -1.09 10.79 8.84
N TRP A 115 -1.00 9.66 8.16
CA TRP A 115 0.23 8.92 7.97
C TRP A 115 1.30 9.62 7.11
N ILE A 116 0.96 10.70 6.42
CA ILE A 116 1.93 11.45 5.60
C ILE A 116 2.74 12.45 6.45
N ASN A 117 2.16 12.95 7.54
CA ASN A 117 2.75 13.96 8.40
C ASN A 117 3.26 13.40 9.72
N ASP A 118 2.70 12.28 10.17
CA ASP A 118 3.01 11.67 11.45
C ASP A 118 4.01 10.51 11.31
N ALA A 119 4.74 10.22 12.37
CA ALA A 119 5.56 9.02 12.44
C ALA A 119 4.65 7.78 12.50
N VAL A 120 4.78 6.91 11.51
CA VAL A 120 4.04 5.63 11.47
C VAL A 120 4.90 4.56 12.14
N GLU A 121 4.56 4.22 13.37
CA GLU A 121 5.20 3.12 14.10
C GLU A 121 4.45 1.81 13.82
N VAL A 122 5.18 0.80 13.37
CA VAL A 122 4.68 -0.54 13.09
C VAL A 122 5.60 -1.55 13.75
N ALA A 123 5.05 -2.42 14.58
CA ALA A 123 5.82 -3.48 15.21
C ALA A 123 6.12 -4.62 14.22
N GLN A 124 7.09 -5.46 14.58
CA GLN A 124 7.36 -6.69 13.82
C GLN A 124 6.12 -7.59 13.77
N CYS A 125 5.84 -8.17 12.63
CA CYS A 125 4.64 -8.99 12.37
C CYS A 125 3.31 -8.24 12.54
N GLU A 126 3.34 -6.91 12.60
CA GLU A 126 2.15 -6.06 12.63
C GLU A 126 1.78 -5.60 11.22
N LEU A 127 0.47 -5.52 10.98
CA LEU A 127 -0.13 -4.83 9.84
C LEU A 127 -0.85 -3.58 10.31
N VAL A 128 -0.59 -2.45 9.66
CA VAL A 128 -1.44 -1.26 9.75
C VAL A 128 -2.00 -0.92 8.37
N VAL A 129 -3.23 -0.42 8.34
CA VAL A 129 -3.81 0.19 7.15
C VAL A 129 -3.58 1.70 7.23
N LEU A 130 -2.91 2.24 6.24
CA LEU A 130 -2.78 3.67 6.04
C LEU A 130 -4.02 4.16 5.30
N GLU A 131 -4.64 5.21 5.79
CA GLU A 131 -5.89 5.76 5.23
C GLU A 131 -5.74 6.06 3.74
N ASN A 132 -6.87 6.11 3.04
CA ASN A 132 -7.00 6.33 1.60
C ASN A 132 -5.99 7.36 1.07
N CYS A 133 -5.08 6.90 0.23
CA CYS A 133 -4.00 7.74 -0.31
C CYS A 133 -4.53 8.96 -1.09
N ARG A 134 -5.76 8.89 -1.60
CA ARG A 134 -6.40 10.01 -2.32
C ARG A 134 -6.85 11.16 -1.44
N PHE A 135 -6.80 11.03 -0.12
CA PHE A 135 -6.95 12.18 0.78
C PHE A 135 -5.69 13.04 0.81
N ASN A 136 -4.54 12.50 0.44
CA ASN A 136 -3.29 13.25 0.47
C ASN A 136 -3.19 14.20 -0.73
N LYS A 137 -2.88 15.47 -0.46
CA LYS A 137 -2.64 16.46 -1.52
C LYS A 137 -1.42 16.05 -2.34
N GLY A 138 -1.56 16.17 -3.66
CA GLY A 138 -0.50 15.82 -4.60
C GLY A 138 -0.50 14.36 -5.05
N GLU A 139 -1.34 13.49 -4.48
CA GLU A 139 -1.44 12.08 -4.86
C GLU A 139 -1.72 11.92 -6.36
N LYS A 140 -2.80 12.51 -6.85
CA LYS A 140 -3.22 12.37 -8.27
C LYS A 140 -2.27 13.05 -9.26
N LYS A 141 -1.54 14.08 -8.79
CA LYS A 141 -0.59 14.84 -9.64
C LYS A 141 0.80 14.21 -9.65
N ASN A 142 1.00 13.11 -8.92
CA ASN A 142 2.32 12.50 -8.75
C ASN A 142 3.35 13.50 -8.22
N ASP A 143 2.96 14.30 -7.22
CA ASP A 143 3.81 15.31 -6.62
C ASP A 143 5.04 14.69 -5.95
N ASP A 144 6.22 15.23 -6.28
CA ASP A 144 7.49 14.64 -5.83
C ASP A 144 7.66 14.74 -4.30
N ALA A 145 7.20 15.81 -3.65
CA ALA A 145 7.30 15.96 -2.20
C ALA A 145 6.40 14.94 -1.48
N THR A 146 5.19 14.73 -1.99
CA THR A 146 4.25 13.72 -1.50
C THR A 146 4.82 12.32 -1.69
N ALA A 147 5.37 12.02 -2.86
CA ALA A 147 6.01 10.73 -3.14
C ALA A 147 7.22 10.46 -2.23
N GLN A 148 8.07 11.46 -2.00
CA GLN A 148 9.20 11.36 -1.06
C GLN A 148 8.75 11.12 0.38
N SER A 149 7.61 11.70 0.80
CA SER A 149 7.04 11.45 2.12
C SER A 149 6.63 9.98 2.27
N TYR A 150 6.02 9.39 1.23
CA TYR A 150 5.71 7.96 1.22
C TYR A 150 6.97 7.08 1.25
N ALA A 151 7.97 7.43 0.44
CA ALA A 151 9.22 6.68 0.38
C ALA A 151 9.97 6.63 1.71
N LYS A 152 9.89 7.67 2.53
CA LYS A 152 10.51 7.72 3.87
C LYS A 152 9.89 6.73 4.86
N LEU A 153 8.67 6.28 4.64
CA LEU A 153 7.97 5.35 5.53
C LEU A 153 8.48 3.92 5.40
N CYS A 154 9.12 3.55 4.29
CA CYS A 154 9.44 2.15 4.02
C CYS A 154 10.89 1.92 3.59
N ASP A 155 11.32 0.68 3.76
CA ASP A 155 12.58 0.14 3.24
C ASP A 155 12.32 -0.60 1.92
N ILE A 156 11.09 -1.12 1.76
CA ILE A 156 10.64 -1.89 0.60
C ILE A 156 9.26 -1.39 0.18
N PHE A 157 9.11 -1.06 -1.09
CA PHE A 157 7.83 -0.72 -1.71
C PHE A 157 7.33 -1.87 -2.57
N VAL A 158 6.06 -2.24 -2.40
CA VAL A 158 5.38 -3.30 -3.15
C VAL A 158 4.19 -2.73 -3.90
N MET A 159 4.25 -2.78 -5.24
CA MET A 159 3.13 -2.41 -6.09
C MET A 159 2.25 -3.63 -6.34
N ASP A 160 1.15 -3.76 -5.58
CA ASP A 160 0.18 -4.86 -5.63
C ASP A 160 -1.20 -4.38 -6.11
N ALA A 161 -1.21 -3.45 -7.07
CA ALA A 161 -2.42 -2.83 -7.59
C ALA A 161 -2.39 -2.76 -9.12
N PHE A 162 -2.50 -3.91 -9.79
CA PHE A 162 -2.46 -4.02 -11.24
C PHE A 162 -3.43 -3.05 -11.96
N GLY A 163 -4.65 -2.93 -11.46
CA GLY A 163 -5.68 -2.05 -12.04
C GLY A 163 -5.31 -0.55 -12.05
N THR A 164 -4.29 -0.14 -11.31
CA THR A 164 -3.83 1.26 -11.23
C THR A 164 -2.36 1.45 -11.67
N ALA A 165 -1.67 0.39 -12.06
CA ALA A 165 -0.26 0.42 -12.42
C ALA A 165 0.05 1.35 -13.62
N HIS A 166 -0.95 1.59 -14.48
CA HIS A 166 -0.86 2.51 -15.62
C HIS A 166 -0.96 4.01 -15.24
N ARG A 167 -1.26 4.32 -13.97
CA ARG A 167 -1.43 5.71 -13.50
C ARG A 167 -0.14 6.22 -12.88
N ALA A 168 0.28 7.41 -13.31
CA ALA A 168 1.38 8.14 -12.66
C ALA A 168 0.81 8.92 -11.46
N GLU A 169 0.62 8.26 -10.33
CA GLU A 169 0.19 8.85 -9.05
C GLU A 169 1.36 8.74 -8.04
N ALA A 170 1.37 9.54 -6.97
CA ALA A 170 2.46 9.54 -5.99
C ALA A 170 2.65 8.16 -5.33
N SER A 171 1.54 7.45 -5.02
CA SER A 171 1.55 6.13 -4.39
C SER A 171 1.85 4.98 -5.35
N THR A 172 1.86 5.20 -6.67
CA THR A 172 2.10 4.14 -7.67
C THR A 172 3.42 4.32 -8.41
N HIS A 173 3.70 5.54 -8.86
CA HIS A 173 4.87 5.87 -9.67
C HIS A 173 5.91 6.67 -8.91
N GLY A 174 5.50 7.75 -8.22
CA GLY A 174 6.43 8.67 -7.56
C GLY A 174 7.24 7.99 -6.46
N ILE A 175 6.59 7.21 -5.60
CA ILE A 175 7.25 6.46 -4.52
C ILE A 175 8.34 5.50 -5.02
N ALA A 176 8.24 5.07 -6.27
CA ALA A 176 9.14 4.10 -6.87
C ALA A 176 10.39 4.70 -7.52
N LYS A 177 10.48 6.02 -7.63
CA LYS A 177 11.65 6.74 -8.17
C LYS A 177 12.79 6.81 -7.16
#